data_e04def5cd9ee6bc23c01262f3cf9d642
#
_entry.id   e04def5cd9ee6bc23c01262f3cf9d642
#
_cell.length_a   1.000
_cell.length_b   1.000
_cell.length_c   1.000
_cell.angle_alpha   90.00
_cell.angle_beta   90.00
_cell.angle_gamma   90.00
#
_symmetry.space_group_name_H-M   'P 1'
#
loop_
_entity.id
_entity.type
_entity.pdbx_description
1 polymer ?
#
loop_
_entity_poly.entity_id
_entity_poly.type
_entity_poly.pdbx_seq_one_letter_code
_entity_poly.pdbx_strand_id
1 'polypeptide(L)'
;MQTEEETEQWLGVRRERLARERRRNLIIVASVAVVALLVIIFFLWRWRNAAATTEETAVVVSVKVAKVERQPISAQVSAVGTLFPREKAEVAAKISAQIRQMALLKNRLVMAGEVIAILESRDLVAQRNEAIAALREAQANERSVVTGNIPQANAQDEKALRDARARVANTRATYERRRVLYERGGISKKDLEASQLEVTTAENDLRLAEQTVSLRTRSLNPNDRALAAARVAQAQQHLATLDAQLSYATIRAPITGIVTDQFQYQGEFAAAGAKLVTIADISQIIVKAPFADTVTAQLKVGDAVTVLPTDQSAGQMTGQVTLISRATDPTSRTVEVWVTLGNGGGQLRANGAAQVTISAQSKTDAIVVPASAVTLDASNADEGTVMVVDATNVARETKVTVGIRTPELMEIVSGLLGGETVVIEGNYALPDGTKVEVAKDTKQETGGEEKKPAEK
;
A
#
# COMPACT_ATOMS: atom_id res chain seq x y z
N MET A 1 47.05 107.27 -78.69
CA MET A 1 48.25 107.12 -77.93
C MET A 1 48.04 107.66 -76.44
N GLN A 2 47.32 106.97 -75.67
CA GLN A 2 47.11 107.24 -74.24
C GLN A 2 46.53 105.95 -73.64
N THR A 3 47.27 104.88 -73.51
CA THR A 3 46.83 103.67 -72.74
C THR A 3 47.99 102.80 -72.23
N GLU A 4 49.25 103.17 -72.41
CA GLU A 4 50.34 102.33 -71.90
C GLU A 4 51.06 102.85 -70.64
N GLU A 5 50.87 104.05 -70.18
CA GLU A 5 51.51 104.58 -68.93
C GLU A 5 50.72 104.29 -67.67
N GLU A 6 49.45 104.01 -67.68
CA GLU A 6 48.63 103.68 -66.49
C GLU A 6 48.80 102.28 -65.94
N THR A 7 49.27 101.32 -66.81
CA THR A 7 49.39 99.88 -66.39
C THR A 7 50.69 99.56 -65.67
N GLU A 8 51.79 100.40 -65.88
CA GLU A 8 53.02 100.11 -65.09
C GLU A 8 53.00 100.64 -63.65
N GLN A 9 52.27 101.68 -63.33
CA GLN A 9 52.15 102.18 -61.97
C GLN A 9 51.30 101.25 -61.02
N TRP A 10 50.42 100.51 -61.60
CA TRP A 10 49.60 99.59 -60.78
C TRP A 10 50.33 98.30 -60.40
N LEU A 11 51.31 97.87 -61.12
CA LEU A 11 52.06 96.64 -60.85
C LEU A 11 53.13 96.81 -59.73
N GLY A 12 53.64 98.00 -59.53
CA GLY A 12 54.64 98.33 -58.48
C GLY A 12 54.06 98.28 -57.06
N VAL A 13 52.84 98.78 -56.88
CA VAL A 13 52.18 98.85 -55.53
C VAL A 13 51.64 97.48 -55.07
N ARG A 14 51.37 96.57 -56.03
CA ARG A 14 50.85 95.20 -55.72
C ARG A 14 51.97 94.30 -55.21
N ARG A 15 53.22 94.49 -55.71
CA ARG A 15 54.33 93.58 -55.26
C ARG A 15 54.81 93.90 -53.82
N GLU A 16 54.75 95.12 -53.37
CA GLU A 16 55.16 95.47 -51.96
C GLU A 16 54.10 95.04 -50.90
N ARG A 17 52.82 95.05 -51.25
CA ARG A 17 51.76 94.56 -50.31
C ARG A 17 51.81 93.03 -50.16
N LEU A 18 52.08 92.30 -51.18
CA LEU A 18 52.17 90.84 -51.16
C LEU A 18 53.43 90.33 -50.44
N ALA A 19 54.51 91.09 -50.39
CA ALA A 19 55.72 90.74 -49.65
C ALA A 19 55.56 90.92 -48.16
N ARG A 20 54.75 91.91 -47.66
CA ARG A 20 54.47 92.14 -46.22
C ARG A 20 53.41 91.13 -45.69
N GLU A 21 52.44 90.77 -46.49
CA GLU A 21 51.45 89.74 -46.08
C GLU A 21 52.06 88.32 -46.03
N ARG A 22 52.98 87.99 -46.91
CA ARG A 22 53.68 86.68 -46.85
C ARG A 22 54.57 86.56 -45.59
N ARG A 23 55.28 87.66 -45.20
CA ARG A 23 56.06 87.59 -43.96
C ARG A 23 55.19 87.55 -42.71
N ARG A 24 54.04 88.24 -42.65
CA ARG A 24 53.12 88.22 -41.51
C ARG A 24 52.39 86.81 -41.43
N ASN A 25 52.02 86.29 -42.56
CA ASN A 25 51.38 84.93 -42.56
C ASN A 25 52.41 83.86 -42.25
N LEU A 26 53.66 83.97 -42.62
CA LEU A 26 54.73 83.03 -42.27
C LEU A 26 55.02 83.02 -40.77
N ILE A 27 54.99 84.21 -40.12
CA ILE A 27 55.13 84.33 -38.64
C ILE A 27 53.90 83.78 -37.92
N ILE A 28 52.70 83.98 -38.44
CA ILE A 28 51.48 83.44 -37.84
C ILE A 28 51.46 81.89 -38.02
N VAL A 29 51.81 81.35 -39.17
CA VAL A 29 51.93 79.95 -39.39
C VAL A 29 53.01 79.30 -38.51
N ALA A 30 54.17 79.97 -38.35
CA ALA A 30 55.22 79.47 -37.48
C ALA A 30 54.80 79.56 -36.00
N SER A 31 54.07 80.57 -35.55
CA SER A 31 53.55 80.64 -34.15
C SER A 31 52.44 79.60 -33.92
N VAL A 32 51.53 79.36 -34.86
CA VAL A 32 50.52 78.36 -34.77
C VAL A 32 51.15 76.93 -34.74
N ALA A 33 52.19 76.68 -35.58
CA ALA A 33 52.92 75.43 -35.55
C ALA A 33 53.63 75.18 -34.22
N VAL A 34 54.24 76.24 -33.62
CA VAL A 34 54.85 76.11 -32.28
C VAL A 34 53.81 75.87 -31.19
N VAL A 35 52.67 76.55 -31.22
CA VAL A 35 51.57 76.28 -30.30
C VAL A 35 50.98 74.84 -30.47
N ALA A 36 50.81 74.45 -31.74
CA ALA A 36 50.35 73.10 -32.02
C ALA A 36 51.36 72.03 -31.53
N LEU A 37 52.66 72.30 -31.69
CA LEU A 37 53.72 71.42 -31.23
C LEU A 37 53.76 71.37 -29.67
N LEU A 38 53.57 72.50 -29.01
CA LEU A 38 53.44 72.54 -27.55
C LEU A 38 52.21 71.86 -27.05
N VAL A 39 51.08 71.98 -27.75
CA VAL A 39 49.84 71.26 -27.44
C VAL A 39 50.00 69.71 -27.66
N ILE A 40 50.69 69.34 -28.70
CA ILE A 40 51.00 67.94 -28.96
C ILE A 40 51.96 67.40 -27.88
N ILE A 41 53.01 68.16 -27.52
CA ILE A 41 53.92 67.78 -26.45
C ILE A 41 53.20 67.73 -25.11
N PHE A 42 52.26 68.65 -24.83
CA PHE A 42 51.44 68.65 -23.64
C PHE A 42 50.47 67.42 -23.59
N PHE A 43 49.88 67.14 -24.73
CA PHE A 43 49.00 65.95 -24.84
C PHE A 43 49.81 64.66 -24.76
N LEU A 44 50.98 64.54 -25.39
CA LEU A 44 51.85 63.35 -25.27
C LEU A 44 52.41 63.22 -23.84
N TRP A 45 52.75 64.33 -23.19
CA TRP A 45 53.17 64.34 -21.76
C TRP A 45 52.02 63.95 -20.84
N ARG A 46 50.83 64.47 -21.12
CA ARG A 46 49.61 64.12 -20.39
C ARG A 46 49.23 62.60 -20.61
N TRP A 47 49.39 62.13 -21.85
CA TRP A 47 49.11 60.71 -22.19
C TRP A 47 50.13 59.77 -21.55
N ARG A 48 51.37 60.19 -21.50
CA ARG A 48 52.44 59.43 -20.86
C ARG A 48 52.34 59.45 -19.33
N ASN A 49 51.83 60.51 -18.70
CA ASN A 49 51.52 60.55 -17.27
C ASN A 49 50.13 60.02 -16.89
N ALA A 50 49.21 59.79 -17.85
CA ALA A 50 47.95 59.15 -17.61
C ALA A 50 48.06 57.60 -17.63
N ALA A 51 49.22 57.07 -18.00
CA ALA A 51 49.48 55.61 -18.00
C ALA A 51 50.22 55.15 -16.72
N ALA A 52 50.30 55.93 -15.70
CA ALA A 52 50.86 55.55 -14.40
C ALA A 52 49.85 55.85 -13.32
N THR A 53 49.32 54.80 -12.69
CA THR A 53 48.44 54.70 -11.54
C THR A 53 46.94 54.40 -11.88
N THR A 54 46.67 53.26 -12.48
CA THR A 54 45.56 52.47 -12.00
C THR A 54 46.14 51.48 -11.00
N GLU A 55 46.33 51.87 -9.76
CA GLU A 55 46.25 50.92 -8.64
C GLU A 55 44.82 50.41 -8.71
N GLU A 56 44.66 49.18 -9.20
CA GLU A 56 43.49 48.33 -9.02
C GLU A 56 43.33 48.21 -7.50
N THR A 57 42.53 49.09 -6.91
CA THR A 57 42.02 48.91 -5.55
C THR A 57 41.27 47.57 -5.62
N ALA A 58 41.97 46.50 -5.27
CA ALA A 58 41.37 45.18 -5.13
C ALA A 58 40.19 45.38 -4.17
N VAL A 59 38.98 45.31 -4.72
CA VAL A 59 37.77 45.37 -3.92
C VAL A 59 37.83 44.13 -3.01
N VAL A 60 38.19 44.35 -1.77
CA VAL A 60 38.19 43.26 -0.78
C VAL A 60 36.74 43.06 -0.36
N VAL A 61 36.19 41.96 -0.79
CA VAL A 61 34.81 41.58 -0.45
C VAL A 61 34.84 40.80 0.86
N SER A 62 34.09 41.26 1.86
CA SER A 62 33.91 40.51 3.11
C SER A 62 32.99 39.31 2.87
N VAL A 63 33.48 38.11 3.16
CA VAL A 63 32.77 36.86 2.94
C VAL A 63 32.78 35.99 4.21
N LYS A 64 31.71 35.25 4.42
CA LYS A 64 31.73 34.15 5.40
C LYS A 64 32.17 32.86 4.71
N VAL A 65 32.94 32.08 5.42
CA VAL A 65 33.49 30.82 4.91
C VAL A 65 33.15 29.66 5.80
N ALA A 66 33.08 28.50 5.23
CA ALA A 66 32.99 27.21 5.95
C ALA A 66 34.10 26.26 5.47
N LYS A 67 34.50 25.35 6.34
CA LYS A 67 35.46 24.33 6.00
C LYS A 67 34.75 23.14 5.38
N VAL A 68 35.28 22.61 4.31
CA VAL A 68 34.81 21.39 3.68
C VAL A 68 35.16 20.20 4.57
N GLU A 69 34.15 19.48 5.05
CA GLU A 69 34.32 18.39 5.98
C GLU A 69 33.85 17.06 5.36
N ARG A 70 34.38 15.95 5.89
CA ARG A 70 33.85 14.62 5.59
C ARG A 70 32.91 14.20 6.71
N GLN A 71 31.65 14.02 6.39
CA GLN A 71 30.64 13.59 7.35
C GLN A 71 29.54 12.78 6.68
N PRO A 72 28.77 11.99 7.44
CA PRO A 72 27.63 11.28 6.88
C PRO A 72 26.55 12.27 6.41
N ILE A 73 26.01 12.02 5.22
CA ILE A 73 24.88 12.77 4.67
C ILE A 73 23.80 11.78 4.24
N SER A 74 22.53 12.12 4.50
CA SER A 74 21.39 11.36 4.01
C SER A 74 20.30 12.27 3.49
N ALA A 75 19.85 12.02 2.27
CA ALA A 75 18.65 12.66 1.74
C ALA A 75 17.41 12.08 2.41
N GLN A 76 16.64 12.93 3.06
CA GLN A 76 15.37 12.56 3.68
C GLN A 76 14.20 13.00 2.80
N VAL A 77 13.30 12.09 2.53
CA VAL A 77 12.06 12.38 1.81
C VAL A 77 10.90 12.08 2.74
N SER A 78 9.99 13.04 2.85
CA SER A 78 8.81 12.92 3.70
C SER A 78 7.54 12.83 2.87
N ALA A 79 6.61 11.99 3.29
CA ALA A 79 5.27 11.92 2.75
C ALA A 79 4.24 11.79 3.88
N VAL A 80 3.03 12.28 3.66
CA VAL A 80 1.93 12.08 4.60
C VAL A 80 1.25 10.76 4.27
N GLY A 81 1.20 9.86 5.27
CA GLY A 81 0.53 8.57 5.18
C GLY A 81 -0.66 8.48 6.11
N THR A 82 -1.47 7.46 5.90
CA THR A 82 -2.62 7.11 6.74
C THR A 82 -2.31 5.85 7.54
N LEU A 83 -2.70 5.85 8.81
CA LEU A 83 -2.52 4.76 9.74
C LEU A 83 -3.64 3.74 9.60
N PHE A 84 -3.31 2.51 9.28
CA PHE A 84 -4.26 1.40 9.22
C PHE A 84 -3.96 0.39 10.33
N PRO A 85 -4.99 -0.23 10.92
CA PRO A 85 -4.79 -1.33 11.84
C PRO A 85 -4.20 -2.54 11.10
N ARG A 86 -3.51 -3.41 11.82
CA ARG A 86 -2.96 -4.66 11.26
C ARG A 86 -4.05 -5.52 10.63
N GLU A 87 -5.15 -5.69 11.35
CA GLU A 87 -6.32 -6.44 10.91
C GLU A 87 -7.58 -5.66 11.26
N LYS A 88 -8.58 -5.76 10.40
CA LYS A 88 -9.89 -5.15 10.59
C LYS A 88 -10.98 -6.16 10.23
N ALA A 89 -11.94 -6.35 11.12
CA ALA A 89 -13.08 -7.22 10.88
C ALA A 89 -14.38 -6.42 11.07
N GLU A 90 -15.24 -6.48 10.07
CA GLU A 90 -16.60 -5.96 10.12
C GLU A 90 -17.55 -7.10 10.51
N VAL A 91 -18.13 -7.02 11.69
CA VAL A 91 -19.07 -8.01 12.21
C VAL A 91 -20.46 -7.62 11.80
N ALA A 92 -21.14 -8.49 11.02
CA ALA A 92 -22.47 -8.27 10.50
C ALA A 92 -23.43 -9.38 10.97
N ALA A 93 -24.73 -9.07 11.08
CA ALA A 93 -25.78 -10.04 11.35
C ALA A 93 -25.93 -10.99 10.13
N LYS A 94 -25.99 -12.31 10.39
CA LYS A 94 -26.22 -13.32 9.34
C LYS A 94 -27.69 -13.66 9.16
N ILE A 95 -28.53 -13.32 10.16
CA ILE A 95 -29.98 -13.49 10.16
C ILE A 95 -30.66 -12.17 10.50
N SER A 96 -31.88 -11.98 10.03
CA SER A 96 -32.70 -10.81 10.36
C SER A 96 -33.45 -11.07 11.67
N ALA A 97 -33.12 -10.30 12.71
CA ALA A 97 -33.79 -10.42 14.01
C ALA A 97 -33.53 -9.16 14.86
N GLN A 98 -34.32 -8.98 15.93
CA GLN A 98 -34.09 -7.94 16.92
C GLN A 98 -32.88 -8.27 17.79
N ILE A 99 -32.08 -7.27 18.13
CA ILE A 99 -30.93 -7.42 19.05
C ILE A 99 -31.48 -7.48 20.47
N ARG A 100 -31.49 -8.71 21.03
CA ARG A 100 -31.97 -8.93 22.40
C ARG A 100 -31.01 -8.41 23.46
N GLN A 101 -29.72 -8.60 23.23
CA GLN A 101 -28.67 -8.20 24.16
C GLN A 101 -27.41 -7.77 23.40
N MET A 102 -26.94 -6.57 23.71
CA MET A 102 -25.70 -6.01 23.20
C MET A 102 -25.22 -4.94 24.17
N ALA A 103 -24.00 -5.01 24.63
CA ALA A 103 -23.40 -3.97 25.46
C ALA A 103 -22.92 -2.78 24.62
N LEU A 104 -22.61 -1.65 25.27
CA LEU A 104 -21.84 -0.58 24.65
C LEU A 104 -20.39 -1.03 24.55
N LEU A 105 -19.92 -1.26 23.33
CA LEU A 105 -18.62 -1.87 23.06
C LEU A 105 -17.59 -0.88 22.49
N LYS A 106 -18.01 0.32 22.07
CA LYS A 106 -17.10 1.30 21.45
C LYS A 106 -15.89 1.59 22.35
N ASN A 107 -14.69 1.50 21.80
CA ASN A 107 -13.40 1.61 22.48
C ASN A 107 -13.08 0.48 23.48
N ARG A 108 -13.90 -0.57 23.55
CA ARG A 108 -13.64 -1.73 24.38
C ARG A 108 -12.75 -2.75 23.65
N LEU A 109 -11.81 -3.33 24.38
CA LEU A 109 -11.06 -4.50 23.93
C LEU A 109 -11.97 -5.73 24.00
N VAL A 110 -12.05 -6.49 22.92
CA VAL A 110 -12.77 -7.76 22.81
C VAL A 110 -11.82 -8.85 22.36
N MET A 111 -12.03 -10.07 22.87
CA MET A 111 -11.23 -11.24 22.50
C MET A 111 -11.91 -12.02 21.38
N ALA A 112 -11.11 -12.71 20.54
CA ALA A 112 -11.66 -13.62 19.55
C ALA A 112 -12.57 -14.67 20.21
N GLY A 113 -13.79 -14.87 19.66
CA GLY A 113 -14.82 -15.75 20.22
C GLY A 113 -15.72 -15.11 21.28
N GLU A 114 -15.40 -13.94 21.82
CA GLU A 114 -16.25 -13.20 22.77
C GLU A 114 -17.60 -12.85 22.14
N VAL A 115 -18.66 -12.94 22.94
CA VAL A 115 -20.03 -12.64 22.48
C VAL A 115 -20.22 -11.13 22.36
N ILE A 116 -20.49 -10.67 21.15
CA ILE A 116 -20.74 -9.26 20.82
C ILE A 116 -22.22 -8.90 20.98
N ALA A 117 -23.09 -9.77 20.43
CA ALA A 117 -24.52 -9.55 20.49
C ALA A 117 -25.26 -10.89 20.49
N ILE A 118 -26.45 -10.88 21.06
CA ILE A 118 -27.39 -11.99 21.03
C ILE A 118 -28.68 -11.48 20.35
N LEU A 119 -29.03 -12.11 19.24
CA LEU A 119 -30.25 -11.82 18.50
C LEU A 119 -31.43 -12.60 19.09
N GLU A 120 -32.65 -12.11 18.91
CA GLU A 120 -33.85 -12.83 19.23
C GLU A 120 -33.97 -14.09 18.35
N SER A 121 -34.15 -15.24 19.00
CA SER A 121 -34.09 -16.53 18.31
C SER A 121 -35.18 -17.51 18.78
N ARG A 122 -36.21 -17.02 19.51
CA ARG A 122 -37.29 -17.89 20.02
C ARG A 122 -38.00 -18.67 18.92
N ASP A 123 -38.26 -18.04 17.78
CA ASP A 123 -38.89 -18.68 16.65
C ASP A 123 -38.02 -19.79 16.05
N LEU A 124 -36.70 -19.56 15.91
CA LEU A 124 -35.74 -20.55 15.46
C LEU A 124 -35.63 -21.75 16.44
N VAL A 125 -35.67 -21.46 17.75
CA VAL A 125 -35.70 -22.50 18.78
C VAL A 125 -36.98 -23.35 18.67
N ALA A 126 -38.15 -22.74 18.44
CA ALA A 126 -39.41 -23.45 18.20
C ALA A 126 -39.33 -24.36 16.95
N GLN A 127 -38.87 -23.83 15.83
CA GLN A 127 -38.68 -24.58 14.58
C GLN A 127 -37.68 -25.73 14.75
N ARG A 128 -36.58 -25.49 15.47
CA ARG A 128 -35.62 -26.56 15.81
C ARG A 128 -36.27 -27.69 16.62
N ASN A 129 -37.10 -27.37 17.60
CA ASN A 129 -37.80 -28.35 18.41
C ASN A 129 -38.81 -29.17 17.57
N GLU A 130 -39.48 -28.52 16.64
CA GLU A 130 -40.36 -29.20 15.63
C GLU A 130 -39.53 -30.15 14.77
N ALA A 131 -38.36 -29.73 14.25
CA ALA A 131 -37.49 -30.59 13.45
C ALA A 131 -36.94 -31.79 14.27
N ILE A 132 -36.68 -31.61 15.57
CA ILE A 132 -36.33 -32.72 16.46
C ILE A 132 -37.47 -33.74 16.60
N ALA A 133 -38.72 -33.26 16.69
CA ALA A 133 -39.89 -34.13 16.73
C ALA A 133 -40.05 -34.89 15.42
N ALA A 134 -39.92 -34.24 14.28
CA ALA A 134 -39.95 -34.85 12.95
C ALA A 134 -38.85 -35.92 12.76
N LEU A 135 -37.64 -35.63 13.24
CA LEU A 135 -36.54 -36.61 13.23
C LEU A 135 -36.87 -37.84 14.05
N ARG A 136 -37.44 -37.68 15.26
CA ARG A 136 -37.85 -38.79 16.12
C ARG A 136 -38.97 -39.64 15.46
N GLU A 137 -39.92 -38.99 14.79
CA GLU A 137 -40.96 -39.65 14.02
C GLU A 137 -40.36 -40.49 12.88
N ALA A 138 -39.48 -39.92 12.06
CA ALA A 138 -38.79 -40.62 10.99
C ALA A 138 -38.01 -41.86 11.48
N GLN A 139 -37.28 -41.69 12.61
CA GLN A 139 -36.57 -42.81 13.27
C GLN A 139 -37.49 -43.88 13.83
N ALA A 140 -38.66 -43.50 14.37
CA ALA A 140 -39.66 -44.47 14.83
C ALA A 140 -40.25 -45.26 13.66
N ASN A 141 -40.53 -44.60 12.54
CA ASN A 141 -41.01 -45.24 11.32
C ASN A 141 -39.97 -46.19 10.72
N GLU A 142 -38.67 -45.78 10.64
CA GLU A 142 -37.58 -46.66 10.22
C GLU A 142 -37.50 -47.93 11.08
N ARG A 143 -37.56 -47.78 12.41
CA ARG A 143 -37.60 -48.94 13.31
C ARG A 143 -38.81 -49.85 13.04
N SER A 144 -40.00 -49.26 12.86
CA SER A 144 -41.21 -50.02 12.53
C SER A 144 -41.04 -50.83 11.23
N VAL A 145 -40.45 -50.23 10.19
CA VAL A 145 -40.18 -50.95 8.91
C VAL A 145 -39.16 -52.06 9.12
N VAL A 146 -38.05 -51.79 9.79
CA VAL A 146 -36.94 -52.74 9.93
C VAL A 146 -37.26 -53.90 10.90
N THR A 147 -37.89 -53.60 12.05
CA THR A 147 -38.13 -54.58 13.11
C THR A 147 -39.54 -55.14 13.11
N GLY A 148 -40.48 -54.49 12.40
CA GLY A 148 -41.88 -54.92 12.32
C GLY A 148 -42.28 -55.41 10.92
N ASN A 149 -42.44 -54.47 9.99
CA ASN A 149 -43.07 -54.74 8.69
C ASN A 149 -42.30 -55.76 7.82
N ILE A 150 -40.99 -55.62 7.70
CA ILE A 150 -40.12 -56.48 6.91
C ILE A 150 -40.13 -57.95 7.49
N PRO A 151 -39.86 -58.20 8.79
CA PRO A 151 -39.92 -59.51 9.37
C PRO A 151 -41.29 -60.14 9.25
N GLN A 152 -42.38 -59.42 9.45
CA GLN A 152 -43.75 -59.92 9.30
C GLN A 152 -44.03 -60.40 7.85
N ALA A 153 -43.66 -59.54 6.89
CA ALA A 153 -43.85 -59.91 5.47
C ALA A 153 -43.00 -61.13 5.05
N ASN A 154 -41.72 -61.15 5.50
CA ASN A 154 -40.87 -62.32 5.26
C ASN A 154 -41.43 -63.61 5.85
N ALA A 155 -41.98 -63.60 7.10
CA ALA A 155 -42.58 -64.73 7.73
C ALA A 155 -43.82 -65.25 6.96
N GLN A 156 -44.63 -64.33 6.40
CA GLN A 156 -45.77 -64.68 5.55
C GLN A 156 -45.34 -65.40 4.26
N ASP A 157 -44.33 -64.82 3.56
CA ASP A 157 -43.84 -65.43 2.31
C ASP A 157 -43.14 -66.76 2.54
N GLU A 158 -42.36 -66.88 3.61
CA GLU A 158 -41.76 -68.18 3.99
C GLU A 158 -42.80 -69.25 4.34
N LYS A 159 -43.90 -68.83 4.99
CA LYS A 159 -45.01 -69.74 5.22
C LYS A 159 -45.62 -70.21 3.90
N ALA A 160 -45.94 -69.28 2.99
CA ALA A 160 -46.50 -69.64 1.67
C ALA A 160 -45.57 -70.59 0.88
N LEU A 161 -44.23 -70.34 0.95
CA LEU A 161 -43.23 -71.21 0.33
C LEU A 161 -43.22 -72.61 0.93
N ARG A 162 -43.28 -72.73 2.27
CA ARG A 162 -43.36 -74.03 2.94
C ARG A 162 -44.64 -74.82 2.54
N ASP A 163 -45.79 -74.13 2.51
CA ASP A 163 -47.08 -74.73 2.13
C ASP A 163 -47.05 -75.19 0.67
N ALA A 164 -46.48 -74.42 -0.26
CA ALA A 164 -46.31 -74.74 -1.67
C ALA A 164 -45.39 -76.00 -1.83
N ARG A 165 -44.27 -76.05 -1.11
CA ARG A 165 -43.37 -77.24 -1.11
C ARG A 165 -44.04 -78.48 -0.61
N ALA A 166 -44.80 -78.37 0.47
CA ALA A 166 -45.56 -79.50 1.00
C ALA A 166 -46.63 -80.01 0.01
N ARG A 167 -47.30 -79.06 -0.71
CA ARG A 167 -48.28 -79.41 -1.76
C ARG A 167 -47.62 -80.16 -2.92
N VAL A 168 -46.48 -79.72 -3.46
CA VAL A 168 -45.73 -80.38 -4.51
C VAL A 168 -45.32 -81.80 -4.07
N ALA A 169 -44.79 -81.97 -2.86
CA ALA A 169 -44.40 -83.25 -2.32
C ALA A 169 -45.60 -84.24 -2.29
N ASN A 170 -46.74 -83.72 -1.84
CA ASN A 170 -47.99 -84.55 -1.77
C ASN A 170 -48.54 -84.91 -3.15
N THR A 171 -48.64 -83.93 -4.07
CA THR A 171 -49.19 -84.24 -5.42
C THR A 171 -48.25 -85.13 -6.20
N ARG A 172 -46.91 -84.95 -6.10
CA ARG A 172 -45.93 -85.87 -6.69
C ARG A 172 -46.09 -87.33 -6.15
N ALA A 173 -46.15 -87.44 -4.84
CA ALA A 173 -46.33 -88.78 -4.23
C ALA A 173 -47.68 -89.46 -4.68
N THR A 174 -48.73 -88.67 -4.86
CA THR A 174 -50.00 -89.12 -5.38
C THR A 174 -49.91 -89.54 -6.85
N TYR A 175 -49.25 -88.68 -7.67
CA TYR A 175 -49.03 -89.03 -9.09
C TYR A 175 -48.19 -90.26 -9.26
N GLU A 176 -47.11 -90.48 -8.54
CA GLU A 176 -46.29 -91.64 -8.60
C GLU A 176 -47.09 -92.89 -8.22
N ARG A 177 -47.93 -92.88 -7.16
CA ARG A 177 -48.84 -94.00 -6.82
C ARG A 177 -49.84 -94.26 -7.92
N ARG A 178 -50.45 -93.22 -8.54
CA ARG A 178 -51.40 -93.37 -9.66
C ARG A 178 -50.70 -93.84 -10.92
N ARG A 179 -49.46 -93.47 -11.21
CA ARG A 179 -48.68 -94.00 -12.34
C ARG A 179 -48.47 -95.53 -12.23
N VAL A 180 -48.08 -96.03 -11.06
CA VAL A 180 -47.94 -97.47 -10.82
C VAL A 180 -49.27 -98.19 -10.95
N LEU A 181 -50.39 -97.61 -10.49
CA LEU A 181 -51.72 -98.19 -10.66
C LEU A 181 -52.18 -98.25 -12.13
N TYR A 182 -51.89 -97.23 -12.92
CA TYR A 182 -52.16 -97.17 -14.35
C TYR A 182 -51.39 -98.26 -15.13
N GLU A 183 -50.08 -98.35 -14.86
CA GLU A 183 -49.24 -99.42 -15.44
C GLU A 183 -49.79 -100.83 -15.16
N ARG A 184 -50.50 -101.00 -14.06
CA ARG A 184 -51.18 -102.24 -13.69
C ARG A 184 -52.64 -102.35 -14.15
N GLY A 185 -53.12 -101.35 -14.91
CA GLY A 185 -54.51 -101.34 -15.43
C GLY A 185 -55.57 -100.96 -14.40
N GLY A 186 -55.21 -100.43 -13.21
CA GLY A 186 -56.11 -100.12 -12.10
C GLY A 186 -56.83 -98.79 -12.15
N ILE A 187 -56.39 -97.84 -13.03
CA ILE A 187 -57.04 -96.54 -13.22
C ILE A 187 -57.08 -96.16 -14.72
N SER A 188 -57.94 -95.17 -15.06
CA SER A 188 -58.01 -94.64 -16.42
C SER A 188 -56.86 -93.68 -16.78
N LYS A 189 -56.55 -93.52 -18.10
CA LYS A 189 -55.59 -92.54 -18.60
C LYS A 189 -55.96 -91.11 -18.19
N LYS A 190 -57.27 -90.83 -18.19
CA LYS A 190 -57.83 -89.54 -17.75
C LYS A 190 -57.46 -89.17 -16.30
N ASP A 191 -57.53 -90.22 -15.40
CA ASP A 191 -57.21 -90.03 -13.98
C ASP A 191 -55.69 -89.80 -13.77
N LEU A 192 -54.85 -90.45 -14.59
CA LEU A 192 -53.40 -90.18 -14.56
C LEU A 192 -53.08 -88.78 -15.07
N GLU A 193 -53.64 -88.35 -16.21
CA GLU A 193 -53.48 -87.02 -16.79
C GLU A 193 -53.97 -85.93 -15.82
N ALA A 194 -55.11 -86.16 -15.13
CA ALA A 194 -55.58 -85.21 -14.09
C ALA A 194 -54.59 -85.09 -12.96
N SER A 195 -53.98 -86.19 -12.49
CA SER A 195 -52.96 -86.08 -11.43
C SER A 195 -51.64 -85.44 -11.89
N GLN A 196 -51.28 -85.59 -13.17
CA GLN A 196 -50.16 -84.94 -13.77
C GLN A 196 -50.39 -83.41 -13.83
N LEU A 197 -51.58 -82.95 -14.20
CA LEU A 197 -51.99 -81.56 -14.18
C LEU A 197 -51.90 -80.93 -12.76
N GLU A 198 -52.38 -81.75 -11.73
CA GLU A 198 -52.27 -81.34 -10.32
C GLU A 198 -50.80 -81.11 -9.90
N VAL A 199 -49.87 -82.01 -10.33
CA VAL A 199 -48.41 -81.76 -10.07
C VAL A 199 -47.91 -80.50 -10.75
N THR A 200 -48.23 -80.35 -12.06
CA THR A 200 -47.80 -79.19 -12.82
C THR A 200 -48.30 -77.86 -12.20
N THR A 201 -49.58 -77.90 -11.74
CA THR A 201 -50.17 -76.74 -11.06
C THR A 201 -49.42 -76.39 -9.73
N ALA A 202 -49.20 -77.50 -8.92
CA ALA A 202 -48.47 -77.34 -7.66
C ALA A 202 -47.01 -76.85 -7.87
N GLU A 203 -46.34 -77.33 -8.92
CA GLU A 203 -44.98 -76.87 -9.28
C GLU A 203 -44.96 -75.35 -9.73
N ASN A 204 -45.99 -74.95 -10.45
CA ASN A 204 -46.13 -73.50 -10.83
C ASN A 204 -46.41 -72.65 -9.60
N ASP A 205 -47.24 -73.10 -8.65
CA ASP A 205 -47.48 -72.40 -7.37
C ASP A 205 -46.20 -72.31 -6.55
N LEU A 206 -45.38 -73.40 -6.50
CA LEU A 206 -44.09 -73.38 -5.83
C LEU A 206 -43.12 -72.32 -6.48
N ARG A 207 -43.04 -72.34 -7.81
CA ARG A 207 -42.17 -71.37 -8.55
C ARG A 207 -42.58 -69.92 -8.26
N LEU A 208 -43.89 -69.65 -8.23
CA LEU A 208 -44.40 -68.30 -7.88
C LEU A 208 -44.03 -67.94 -6.44
N ALA A 209 -44.18 -68.88 -5.47
CA ALA A 209 -43.77 -68.59 -4.09
C ALA A 209 -42.27 -68.35 -3.95
N GLU A 210 -41.40 -69.09 -4.68
CA GLU A 210 -39.95 -68.87 -4.71
C GLU A 210 -39.57 -67.50 -5.33
N GLN A 211 -40.25 -67.15 -6.44
CA GLN A 211 -40.05 -65.84 -7.05
C GLN A 211 -40.47 -64.70 -6.12
N THR A 212 -41.56 -64.82 -5.39
CA THR A 212 -42.06 -63.86 -4.42
C THR A 212 -41.07 -63.67 -3.30
N VAL A 213 -40.55 -64.74 -2.67
CA VAL A 213 -39.49 -64.64 -1.65
C VAL A 213 -38.24 -63.98 -2.20
N SER A 214 -37.81 -64.35 -3.42
CA SER A 214 -36.64 -63.78 -4.07
C SER A 214 -36.81 -62.27 -4.34
N LEU A 215 -37.93 -61.84 -4.89
CA LEU A 215 -38.27 -60.45 -5.15
C LEU A 215 -38.27 -59.66 -3.84
N ARG A 216 -38.92 -60.19 -2.80
CA ARG A 216 -38.96 -59.51 -1.50
C ARG A 216 -37.56 -59.32 -0.93
N THR A 217 -36.73 -60.34 -0.92
CA THR A 217 -35.41 -60.33 -0.28
C THR A 217 -34.42 -59.47 -1.06
N ARG A 218 -34.46 -59.58 -2.40
CA ARG A 218 -33.45 -58.86 -3.25
C ARG A 218 -33.83 -57.47 -3.59
N SER A 219 -35.09 -57.06 -3.60
CA SER A 219 -35.55 -55.75 -4.08
C SER A 219 -36.41 -54.98 -3.08
N LEU A 220 -37.54 -55.63 -2.60
CA LEU A 220 -38.51 -54.86 -1.78
C LEU A 220 -37.95 -54.50 -0.42
N ASN A 221 -37.40 -55.46 0.35
CA ASN A 221 -36.83 -55.17 1.67
C ASN A 221 -35.66 -54.16 1.65
N PRO A 222 -34.67 -54.25 0.73
CA PRO A 222 -33.64 -53.25 0.60
C PRO A 222 -34.19 -51.88 0.26
N ASN A 223 -35.17 -51.78 -0.66
CA ASN A 223 -35.79 -50.52 -1.04
C ASN A 223 -36.58 -49.87 0.11
N ASP A 224 -37.38 -50.67 0.86
CA ASP A 224 -38.13 -50.19 2.02
C ASP A 224 -37.20 -49.63 3.10
N ARG A 225 -36.08 -50.35 3.37
CA ARG A 225 -35.04 -49.87 4.30
C ARG A 225 -34.39 -48.58 3.79
N ALA A 226 -34.02 -48.52 2.51
CA ALA A 226 -33.39 -47.36 1.92
C ALA A 226 -34.31 -46.12 1.96
N LEU A 227 -35.60 -46.31 1.66
CA LEU A 227 -36.60 -45.25 1.73
C LEU A 227 -36.77 -44.72 3.17
N ALA A 228 -36.86 -45.62 4.15
CA ALA A 228 -36.97 -45.22 5.56
C ALA A 228 -35.72 -44.50 6.05
N ALA A 229 -34.53 -45.01 5.71
CA ALA A 229 -33.26 -44.38 6.03
C ALA A 229 -33.12 -42.99 5.34
N ALA A 230 -33.56 -42.84 4.09
CA ALA A 230 -33.55 -41.54 3.38
C ALA A 230 -34.42 -40.51 4.07
N ARG A 231 -35.58 -40.90 4.62
CA ARG A 231 -36.42 -39.98 5.41
C ARG A 231 -35.75 -39.52 6.70
N VAL A 232 -35.05 -40.41 7.40
CA VAL A 232 -34.26 -40.07 8.59
C VAL A 232 -33.16 -39.08 8.20
N ALA A 233 -32.41 -39.37 7.12
CA ALA A 233 -31.37 -38.49 6.63
C ALA A 233 -31.90 -37.08 6.27
N GLN A 234 -33.06 -37.02 5.61
CA GLN A 234 -33.72 -35.75 5.27
C GLN A 234 -34.08 -34.96 6.54
N ALA A 235 -34.68 -35.58 7.54
CA ALA A 235 -35.01 -34.94 8.80
C ALA A 235 -33.75 -34.44 9.57
N GLN A 236 -32.66 -35.23 9.53
CA GLN A 236 -31.38 -34.86 10.11
C GLN A 236 -30.79 -33.60 9.43
N GLN A 237 -30.82 -33.53 8.09
CA GLN A 237 -30.32 -32.38 7.34
C GLN A 237 -31.16 -31.12 7.62
N HIS A 238 -32.46 -31.27 7.75
CA HIS A 238 -33.31 -30.15 8.12
C HIS A 238 -32.98 -29.63 9.52
N LEU A 239 -32.81 -30.51 10.51
CA LEU A 239 -32.37 -30.13 11.86
C LEU A 239 -30.99 -29.42 11.83
N ALA A 240 -30.02 -29.95 11.09
CA ALA A 240 -28.70 -29.35 10.96
C ALA A 240 -28.74 -27.93 10.36
N THR A 241 -29.66 -27.69 9.39
CA THR A 241 -29.86 -26.34 8.84
C THR A 241 -30.37 -25.38 9.89
N LEU A 242 -31.34 -25.77 10.73
CA LEU A 242 -31.86 -24.94 11.80
C LEU A 242 -30.86 -24.72 12.92
N ASP A 243 -30.04 -25.73 13.26
CA ASP A 243 -28.93 -25.58 14.20
C ASP A 243 -27.89 -24.55 13.72
N ALA A 244 -27.56 -24.58 12.41
CA ALA A 244 -26.69 -23.59 11.80
C ALA A 244 -27.29 -22.18 11.87
N GLN A 245 -28.57 -22.01 11.53
CA GLN A 245 -29.28 -20.72 11.63
C GLN A 245 -29.32 -20.22 13.08
N LEU A 246 -29.61 -21.10 14.03
CA LEU A 246 -29.62 -20.75 15.46
C LEU A 246 -28.23 -20.32 15.95
N SER A 247 -27.16 -20.92 15.45
CA SER A 247 -25.80 -20.51 15.79
C SER A 247 -25.50 -19.07 15.38
N TYR A 248 -26.12 -18.56 14.33
CA TYR A 248 -25.99 -17.18 13.84
C TYR A 248 -26.70 -16.16 14.73
N ALA A 249 -27.58 -16.59 15.63
CA ALA A 249 -28.19 -15.72 16.62
C ALA A 249 -27.22 -15.26 17.71
N THR A 250 -26.13 -15.97 17.93
CA THR A 250 -25.06 -15.55 18.85
C THR A 250 -23.89 -15.05 18.04
N ILE A 251 -23.72 -13.73 18.02
CA ILE A 251 -22.69 -13.06 17.23
C ILE A 251 -21.42 -12.93 18.07
N ARG A 252 -20.31 -13.40 17.54
CA ARG A 252 -19.01 -13.43 18.22
C ARG A 252 -17.95 -12.64 17.46
N ALA A 253 -16.96 -12.12 18.17
CA ALA A 253 -15.80 -11.46 17.62
C ALA A 253 -14.94 -12.44 16.82
N PRO A 254 -14.63 -12.19 15.53
CA PRO A 254 -13.78 -13.07 14.74
C PRO A 254 -12.28 -12.91 15.06
N ILE A 255 -11.87 -11.72 15.55
CA ILE A 255 -10.49 -11.38 15.92
C ILE A 255 -10.46 -10.74 17.30
N THR A 256 -9.29 -10.75 17.92
CA THR A 256 -9.02 -9.94 19.13
C THR A 256 -8.66 -8.52 18.69
N GLY A 257 -9.28 -7.52 19.30
CA GLY A 257 -9.00 -6.12 18.95
C GLY A 257 -9.92 -5.14 19.69
N ILE A 258 -9.80 -3.88 19.35
CA ILE A 258 -10.64 -2.80 19.89
C ILE A 258 -11.82 -2.57 18.95
N VAL A 259 -13.01 -2.40 19.53
CA VAL A 259 -14.19 -2.00 18.78
C VAL A 259 -14.07 -0.52 18.42
N THR A 260 -13.83 -0.23 17.14
CA THR A 260 -13.69 1.14 16.64
C THR A 260 -15.04 1.80 16.40
N ASP A 261 -16.01 1.03 15.88
CA ASP A 261 -17.33 1.54 15.55
C ASP A 261 -18.41 0.57 16.00
N GLN A 262 -19.51 1.10 16.50
CA GLN A 262 -20.73 0.38 16.81
C GLN A 262 -21.87 1.03 16.06
N PHE A 263 -22.51 0.27 15.15
CA PHE A 263 -23.53 0.78 14.24
C PHE A 263 -24.94 0.49 14.73
N GLN A 264 -25.10 -0.53 15.58
CA GLN A 264 -26.40 -0.93 16.12
C GLN A 264 -26.33 -1.16 17.62
N TYR A 265 -27.47 -1.08 18.25
CA TYR A 265 -27.62 -1.12 19.70
C TYR A 265 -28.68 -2.14 20.12
N GLN A 266 -28.70 -2.45 21.41
CA GLN A 266 -29.70 -3.35 21.98
C GLN A 266 -31.13 -2.79 21.76
N GLY A 267 -32.03 -3.67 21.34
CA GLY A 267 -33.41 -3.32 21.03
C GLY A 267 -33.69 -2.98 19.56
N GLU A 268 -32.64 -2.69 18.76
CA GLU A 268 -32.79 -2.42 17.35
C GLU A 268 -32.97 -3.71 16.54
N PHE A 269 -33.55 -3.56 15.34
CA PHE A 269 -33.71 -4.66 14.39
C PHE A 269 -32.53 -4.70 13.43
N ALA A 270 -31.77 -5.81 13.47
CA ALA A 270 -30.68 -6.08 12.55
C ALA A 270 -31.18 -6.91 11.36
N ALA A 271 -31.12 -6.35 10.15
CA ALA A 271 -31.33 -7.10 8.93
C ALA A 271 -30.12 -8.01 8.61
N ALA A 272 -30.33 -9.09 7.89
CA ALA A 272 -29.21 -9.91 7.41
C ALA A 272 -28.27 -9.08 6.54
N GLY A 273 -26.96 -9.12 6.83
CA GLY A 273 -25.93 -8.27 6.21
C GLY A 273 -25.71 -6.92 6.88
N ALA A 274 -26.55 -6.51 7.83
CA ALA A 274 -26.36 -5.24 8.57
C ALA A 274 -25.10 -5.30 9.44
N LYS A 275 -24.24 -4.28 9.35
CA LYS A 275 -23.05 -4.14 10.19
C LYS A 275 -23.47 -3.82 11.62
N LEU A 276 -22.88 -4.51 12.58
CA LEU A 276 -23.11 -4.31 14.02
C LEU A 276 -21.95 -3.55 14.65
N VAL A 277 -20.75 -4.05 14.47
CA VAL A 277 -19.51 -3.44 14.98
C VAL A 277 -18.36 -3.62 14.01
N THR A 278 -17.38 -2.74 14.10
CA THR A 278 -16.05 -2.91 13.50
C THR A 278 -15.04 -3.19 14.61
N ILE A 279 -14.25 -4.23 14.47
CA ILE A 279 -13.18 -4.61 15.39
C ILE A 279 -11.85 -4.44 14.63
N ALA A 280 -10.88 -3.78 15.26
CA ALA A 280 -9.55 -3.54 14.68
C ALA A 280 -8.46 -3.99 15.66
N ASP A 281 -7.51 -4.77 15.17
CA ASP A 281 -6.26 -5.04 15.87
C ASP A 281 -5.31 -3.86 15.67
N ILE A 282 -5.17 -3.05 16.71
CA ILE A 282 -4.27 -1.89 16.72
C ILE A 282 -2.97 -2.16 17.46
N SER A 283 -2.65 -3.39 17.81
CA SER A 283 -1.37 -3.75 18.45
C SER A 283 -0.16 -3.39 17.58
N GLN A 284 -0.36 -3.44 16.29
CA GLN A 284 0.54 -2.95 15.24
C GLN A 284 -0.25 -2.06 14.29
N ILE A 285 0.38 -1.00 13.86
CA ILE A 285 -0.17 -0.07 12.86
C ILE A 285 0.65 -0.14 11.58
N ILE A 286 -0.02 -0.16 10.46
CA ILE A 286 0.58 -0.08 9.14
C ILE A 286 0.32 1.32 8.60
N VAL A 287 1.37 2.10 8.38
CA VAL A 287 1.26 3.40 7.73
C VAL A 287 1.42 3.21 6.24
N LYS A 288 0.44 3.63 5.48
CA LYS A 288 0.48 3.64 4.01
C LYS A 288 0.76 5.06 3.56
N ALA A 289 1.91 5.26 2.95
CA ALA A 289 2.37 6.58 2.50
C ALA A 289 2.72 6.54 1.00
N PRO A 290 2.24 7.52 0.21
CA PRO A 290 2.58 7.64 -1.20
C PRO A 290 3.92 8.38 -1.35
N PHE A 291 4.91 7.74 -1.98
CA PHE A 291 6.18 8.36 -2.34
C PHE A 291 6.33 8.41 -3.85
N ALA A 292 7.09 9.37 -4.37
CA ALA A 292 7.41 9.43 -5.79
C ALA A 292 8.12 8.14 -6.25
N ASP A 293 7.87 7.69 -7.47
CA ASP A 293 8.45 6.48 -8.05
C ASP A 293 9.99 6.53 -8.09
N THR A 294 10.57 7.72 -8.33
CA THR A 294 12.02 7.98 -8.31
C THR A 294 12.65 7.71 -6.94
N VAL A 295 11.93 8.01 -5.86
CA VAL A 295 12.37 7.76 -4.48
C VAL A 295 12.26 6.29 -4.14
N THR A 296 11.13 5.67 -4.50
CA THR A 296 10.86 4.26 -4.19
C THR A 296 11.78 3.29 -4.92
N ALA A 297 12.34 3.68 -6.09
CA ALA A 297 13.32 2.89 -6.81
C ALA A 297 14.61 2.59 -6.00
N GLN A 298 14.89 3.41 -4.98
CA GLN A 298 16.07 3.29 -4.12
C GLN A 298 15.76 2.64 -2.76
N LEU A 299 14.48 2.49 -2.42
CA LEU A 299 14.04 1.91 -1.16
C LEU A 299 14.06 0.38 -1.18
N LYS A 300 14.31 -0.21 -0.02
CA LYS A 300 14.26 -1.66 0.19
C LYS A 300 13.32 -2.00 1.35
N VAL A 301 12.72 -3.16 1.25
CA VAL A 301 12.00 -3.74 2.38
C VAL A 301 12.99 -3.98 3.51
N GLY A 302 12.64 -3.53 4.72
CA GLY A 302 13.51 -3.55 5.90
C GLY A 302 14.17 -2.20 6.22
N ASP A 303 14.12 -1.21 5.33
CA ASP A 303 14.68 0.12 5.59
C ASP A 303 13.98 0.76 6.80
N ALA A 304 14.80 1.39 7.66
CA ALA A 304 14.31 2.10 8.83
C ALA A 304 13.64 3.42 8.40
N VAL A 305 12.50 3.70 9.00
CA VAL A 305 11.66 4.84 8.69
C VAL A 305 11.28 5.57 9.97
N THR A 306 11.32 6.88 9.93
CA THR A 306 10.83 7.72 11.01
C THR A 306 9.38 8.11 10.73
N VAL A 307 8.51 7.90 11.70
CA VAL A 307 7.09 8.24 11.61
C VAL A 307 6.71 9.19 12.74
N LEU A 308 6.12 10.31 12.38
CA LEU A 308 5.61 11.31 13.31
C LEU A 308 4.11 11.45 13.13
N PRO A 309 3.28 10.97 14.10
CA PRO A 309 1.83 11.15 14.06
C PRO A 309 1.45 12.64 14.04
N THR A 310 0.52 13.02 13.20
CA THR A 310 0.10 14.42 13.03
C THR A 310 -0.61 14.98 14.28
N ASP A 311 -1.27 14.10 15.04
CA ASP A 311 -1.96 14.47 16.29
C ASP A 311 -1.03 14.58 17.51
N GLN A 312 0.27 14.32 17.33
CA GLN A 312 1.30 14.34 18.37
C GLN A 312 0.96 13.43 19.59
N SER A 313 0.03 12.50 19.44
CA SER A 313 -0.39 11.57 20.49
C SER A 313 0.75 10.64 20.92
N ALA A 314 1.64 10.34 20.00
CA ALA A 314 2.91 9.66 20.24
C ALA A 314 4.04 10.51 19.66
N GLY A 315 5.18 10.57 20.35
CA GLY A 315 6.38 11.22 19.79
C GLY A 315 6.84 10.57 18.49
N GLN A 316 8.01 10.96 18.04
CA GLN A 316 8.66 10.35 16.88
C GLN A 316 8.88 8.84 17.13
N MET A 317 8.42 8.01 16.20
CA MET A 317 8.52 6.57 16.26
C MET A 317 9.37 6.03 15.11
N THR A 318 10.07 4.94 15.35
CA THR A 318 10.82 4.25 14.28
C THR A 318 10.03 3.03 13.83
N GLY A 319 9.81 2.93 12.52
CA GLY A 319 9.20 1.79 11.86
C GLY A 319 10.13 1.17 10.83
N GLN A 320 9.65 0.15 10.14
CA GLN A 320 10.36 -0.49 9.04
C GLN A 320 9.47 -0.59 7.81
N VAL A 321 10.05 -0.43 6.63
CA VAL A 321 9.37 -0.67 5.36
C VAL A 321 9.07 -2.17 5.25
N THR A 322 7.80 -2.52 5.17
CA THR A 322 7.34 -3.92 5.05
C THR A 322 6.89 -4.27 3.64
N LEU A 323 6.44 -3.27 2.89
CA LEU A 323 5.99 -3.46 1.52
C LEU A 323 6.21 -2.20 0.68
N ILE A 324 6.67 -2.39 -0.54
CA ILE A 324 6.71 -1.36 -1.58
C ILE A 324 5.81 -1.87 -2.70
N SER A 325 4.76 -1.12 -3.04
CA SER A 325 3.82 -1.49 -4.09
C SER A 325 4.56 -1.66 -5.43
N ARG A 326 4.15 -2.64 -6.21
CA ARG A 326 4.64 -2.82 -7.58
C ARG A 326 3.80 -2.05 -8.60
N ALA A 327 2.75 -1.38 -8.15
CA ALA A 327 1.89 -0.55 -8.97
C ALA A 327 2.10 0.91 -8.61
N THR A 328 2.26 1.74 -9.63
CA THR A 328 2.31 3.20 -9.50
C THR A 328 0.92 3.76 -9.79
N ASP A 329 0.44 4.68 -8.96
CA ASP A 329 -0.77 5.43 -9.25
C ASP A 329 -0.51 6.35 -10.46
N PRO A 330 -1.23 6.18 -11.58
CA PRO A 330 -0.97 6.95 -12.79
C PRO A 330 -1.32 8.43 -12.66
N THR A 331 -2.19 8.79 -11.71
CA THR A 331 -2.65 10.17 -11.52
C THR A 331 -1.64 10.99 -10.73
N SER A 332 -1.15 10.43 -9.63
CA SER A 332 -0.21 11.09 -8.73
C SER A 332 1.25 10.75 -9.02
N ARG A 333 1.53 9.73 -9.83
CA ARG A 333 2.86 9.14 -10.08
C ARG A 333 3.58 8.75 -8.80
N THR A 334 2.81 8.24 -7.84
CA THR A 334 3.33 7.78 -6.56
C THR A 334 3.20 6.27 -6.42
N VAL A 335 4.09 5.68 -5.64
CA VAL A 335 4.09 4.28 -5.24
C VAL A 335 3.74 4.21 -3.76
N GLU A 336 2.80 3.37 -3.39
CA GLU A 336 2.40 3.18 -1.99
C GLU A 336 3.46 2.36 -1.25
N VAL A 337 3.99 2.92 -0.17
CA VAL A 337 4.95 2.26 0.73
C VAL A 337 4.26 1.98 2.06
N TRP A 338 4.37 0.75 2.54
CA TRP A 338 3.83 0.33 3.83
C TRP A 338 4.93 0.25 4.88
N VAL A 339 4.70 0.93 5.97
CA VAL A 339 5.59 0.98 7.12
C VAL A 339 4.88 0.40 8.33
N THR A 340 5.46 -0.61 8.96
CA THR A 340 4.89 -1.23 10.16
C THR A 340 5.51 -0.64 11.41
N LEU A 341 4.63 -0.29 12.37
CA LEU A 341 4.95 0.27 13.67
C LEU A 341 4.35 -0.59 14.78
N GLY A 342 5.08 -0.79 15.86
CA GLY A 342 4.52 -1.33 17.08
C GLY A 342 3.70 -0.27 17.82
N ASN A 343 2.49 -0.63 18.28
CA ASN A 343 1.61 0.25 19.03
C ASN A 343 1.23 -0.36 20.40
N GLY A 344 2.22 -0.91 21.10
CA GLY A 344 1.99 -1.57 22.40
C GLY A 344 1.36 -0.68 23.47
N GLY A 345 1.54 0.63 23.38
CA GLY A 345 0.92 1.61 24.28
C GLY A 345 -0.48 2.08 23.84
N GLY A 346 -0.99 1.65 22.69
CA GLY A 346 -2.30 2.07 22.16
C GLY A 346 -2.41 3.56 21.83
N GLN A 347 -1.29 4.26 21.68
CA GLN A 347 -1.24 5.71 21.46
C GLN A 347 -1.65 6.09 20.04
N LEU A 348 -1.31 5.24 19.06
CA LEU A 348 -1.67 5.47 17.66
C LEU A 348 -3.13 5.06 17.41
N ARG A 349 -3.85 5.92 16.71
CA ARG A 349 -5.26 5.70 16.34
C ARG A 349 -5.36 5.23 14.90
N ALA A 350 -6.18 4.23 14.67
CA ALA A 350 -6.52 3.81 13.31
C ALA A 350 -7.18 4.98 12.53
N ASN A 351 -6.92 5.07 11.24
CA ASN A 351 -7.35 6.11 10.31
C ASN A 351 -6.79 7.52 10.62
N GLY A 352 -5.82 7.65 11.53
CA GLY A 352 -5.07 8.89 11.74
C GLY A 352 -4.10 9.17 10.59
N ALA A 353 -3.52 10.36 10.56
CA ALA A 353 -2.45 10.74 9.63
C ALA A 353 -1.09 10.78 10.34
N ALA A 354 -0.03 10.46 9.61
CA ALA A 354 1.33 10.56 10.10
C ALA A 354 2.27 11.02 8.98
N GLN A 355 3.26 11.81 9.34
CA GLN A 355 4.37 12.13 8.45
C GLN A 355 5.38 10.98 8.50
N VAL A 356 5.68 10.42 7.35
CA VAL A 356 6.63 9.33 7.16
C VAL A 356 7.88 9.90 6.51
N THR A 357 9.03 9.81 7.17
CA THR A 357 10.32 10.29 6.66
C THR A 357 11.25 9.11 6.44
N ILE A 358 11.72 8.97 5.22
CA ILE A 358 12.61 7.88 4.79
C ILE A 358 13.94 8.47 4.34
N SER A 359 15.04 7.81 4.67
CA SER A 359 16.36 8.12 4.11
C SER A 359 16.50 7.46 2.74
N ALA A 360 16.30 8.25 1.67
CA ALA A 360 16.34 7.74 0.29
C ALA A 360 17.76 7.42 -0.18
N GLN A 361 18.75 8.20 0.26
CA GLN A 361 20.17 8.02 -0.05
C GLN A 361 20.98 8.33 1.21
N SER A 362 21.94 7.50 1.54
CA SER A 362 22.86 7.77 2.64
C SER A 362 24.29 7.39 2.26
N LYS A 363 25.24 8.25 2.65
CA LYS A 363 26.66 8.00 2.48
C LYS A 363 27.37 8.38 3.77
N THR A 364 28.16 7.47 4.30
CA THR A 364 28.80 7.60 5.62
C THR A 364 30.08 8.47 5.58
N ASP A 365 30.73 8.57 4.43
CA ASP A 365 31.96 9.34 4.21
C ASP A 365 31.79 10.19 2.93
N ALA A 366 31.01 11.26 3.03
CA ALA A 366 30.79 12.18 1.95
C ALA A 366 31.55 13.49 2.21
N ILE A 367 32.11 14.09 1.15
CA ILE A 367 32.58 15.46 1.19
C ILE A 367 31.36 16.36 1.14
N VAL A 368 31.12 17.13 2.19
CA VAL A 368 29.93 17.97 2.30
C VAL A 368 30.29 19.45 2.44
N VAL A 369 29.45 20.27 1.88
CA VAL A 369 29.48 21.72 2.00
C VAL A 369 28.10 22.23 2.40
N PRO A 370 28.00 23.37 3.09
CA PRO A 370 26.71 24.04 3.28
C PRO A 370 26.01 24.31 1.95
N ALA A 371 24.71 24.10 1.89
CA ALA A 371 23.94 24.29 0.64
C ALA A 371 24.07 25.69 0.07
N SER A 372 24.28 26.70 0.93
CA SER A 372 24.51 28.10 0.53
C SER A 372 25.84 28.35 -0.18
N ALA A 373 26.82 27.42 -0.07
CA ALA A 373 28.13 27.56 -0.73
C ALA A 373 28.10 27.22 -2.22
N VAL A 374 27.09 26.46 -2.65
CA VAL A 374 27.01 25.92 -4.01
C VAL A 374 26.02 26.74 -4.84
N THR A 375 26.50 27.25 -5.97
CA THR A 375 25.66 27.84 -7.01
C THR A 375 25.41 26.78 -8.07
N LEU A 376 24.17 26.26 -8.15
CA LEU A 376 23.79 25.20 -9.11
C LEU A 376 23.70 25.78 -10.52
N ASP A 377 24.09 24.99 -11.51
CA ASP A 377 23.88 25.32 -12.93
C ASP A 377 22.39 25.22 -13.29
N ALA A 378 21.87 26.22 -13.97
CA ALA A 378 20.47 26.26 -14.38
C ALA A 378 20.11 25.19 -15.43
N SER A 379 21.10 24.70 -16.20
CA SER A 379 20.91 23.73 -17.26
C SER A 379 21.09 22.30 -16.78
N ASN A 380 21.93 22.08 -15.76
CA ASN A 380 22.22 20.78 -15.22
C ASN A 380 22.25 20.84 -13.67
N ALA A 381 21.21 20.31 -13.07
CA ALA A 381 21.10 20.34 -11.62
C ALA A 381 22.24 19.59 -10.91
N ASP A 382 22.87 18.59 -11.52
CA ASP A 382 23.95 17.81 -10.92
C ASP A 382 25.33 18.49 -11.01
N GLU A 383 25.41 19.66 -11.64
CA GLU A 383 26.61 20.48 -11.73
C GLU A 383 26.40 21.81 -11.00
N GLY A 384 27.47 22.35 -10.48
CA GLY A 384 27.47 23.63 -9.81
C GLY A 384 28.85 24.22 -9.69
N THR A 385 28.94 25.43 -9.14
CA THR A 385 30.19 26.11 -8.84
C THR A 385 30.28 26.46 -7.35
N VAL A 386 31.49 26.39 -6.82
CA VAL A 386 31.81 26.74 -5.44
C VAL A 386 33.02 27.70 -5.46
N MET A 387 32.98 28.72 -4.64
CA MET A 387 34.13 29.65 -4.47
C MET A 387 35.03 29.10 -3.38
N VAL A 388 36.21 28.59 -3.78
CA VAL A 388 37.25 28.09 -2.85
C VAL A 388 38.22 29.19 -2.51
N VAL A 389 38.49 29.41 -1.23
CA VAL A 389 39.44 30.44 -0.76
C VAL A 389 40.81 29.79 -0.56
N ASP A 390 41.82 30.25 -1.27
CA ASP A 390 43.17 29.77 -1.14
C ASP A 390 43.92 30.37 0.10
N ALA A 391 45.13 29.87 0.36
CA ALA A 391 45.96 30.34 1.49
C ALA A 391 46.35 31.84 1.40
N THR A 392 46.15 32.48 0.25
CA THR A 392 46.42 33.91 0.00
C THR A 392 45.17 34.80 0.09
N ASN A 393 44.05 34.22 0.58
CA ASN A 393 42.74 34.85 0.64
C ASN A 393 42.21 35.31 -0.72
N VAL A 394 42.44 34.50 -1.74
CA VAL A 394 41.86 34.70 -3.07
C VAL A 394 40.80 33.66 -3.31
N ALA A 395 39.59 34.09 -3.64
CA ALA A 395 38.49 33.22 -3.99
C ALA A 395 38.60 32.75 -5.45
N ARG A 396 38.59 31.44 -5.67
CA ARG A 396 38.65 30.82 -7.01
C ARG A 396 37.39 30.01 -7.28
N GLU A 397 36.81 30.22 -8.45
CA GLU A 397 35.66 29.45 -8.90
C GLU A 397 36.09 28.03 -9.27
N THR A 398 35.49 27.06 -8.62
CA THR A 398 35.74 25.64 -8.85
C THR A 398 34.45 24.95 -9.25
N LYS A 399 34.44 24.28 -10.40
CA LYS A 399 33.31 23.47 -10.86
C LYS A 399 33.23 22.19 -10.04
N VAL A 400 32.05 21.85 -9.60
CA VAL A 400 31.79 20.70 -8.76
C VAL A 400 30.61 19.88 -9.29
N THR A 401 30.68 18.58 -9.07
CA THR A 401 29.53 17.69 -9.29
C THR A 401 28.86 17.44 -7.95
N VAL A 402 27.56 17.71 -7.89
CA VAL A 402 26.76 17.61 -6.67
C VAL A 402 26.07 16.24 -6.62
N GLY A 403 26.12 15.59 -5.47
CA GLY A 403 25.43 14.34 -5.19
C GLY A 403 24.18 14.51 -4.32
N ILE A 404 24.19 13.90 -3.14
CA ILE A 404 23.09 13.96 -2.16
C ILE A 404 22.88 15.40 -1.70
N ARG A 405 21.61 15.83 -1.66
CA ARG A 405 21.20 17.18 -1.29
C ARG A 405 20.26 17.15 -0.11
N THR A 406 20.55 17.99 0.87
CA THR A 406 19.65 18.28 1.97
C THR A 406 19.40 19.81 2.03
N PRO A 407 18.43 20.29 2.79
CA PRO A 407 18.23 21.74 2.96
C PRO A 407 19.46 22.48 3.51
N GLU A 408 20.29 21.81 4.29
CA GLU A 408 21.42 22.40 4.99
C GLU A 408 22.77 22.09 4.32
N LEU A 409 22.94 20.89 3.77
CA LEU A 409 24.20 20.36 3.25
C LEU A 409 24.04 19.78 1.85
N MET A 410 25.11 19.88 1.06
CA MET A 410 25.23 19.22 -0.25
C MET A 410 26.48 18.36 -0.30
N GLU A 411 26.34 17.15 -0.84
CA GLU A 411 27.48 16.28 -1.15
C GLU A 411 28.19 16.77 -2.41
N ILE A 412 29.51 16.81 -2.36
CA ILE A 412 30.36 17.05 -3.53
C ILE A 412 31.00 15.72 -3.93
N VAL A 413 30.63 15.22 -5.11
CA VAL A 413 31.14 13.96 -5.66
C VAL A 413 32.52 14.16 -6.30
N SER A 414 32.71 15.30 -6.96
CA SER A 414 34.00 15.67 -7.59
C SER A 414 34.20 17.17 -7.59
N GLY A 415 35.47 17.62 -7.63
CA GLY A 415 35.85 19.01 -7.66
C GLY A 415 36.48 19.51 -6.37
N LEU A 416 36.27 18.86 -5.22
CA LEU A 416 36.91 19.14 -3.94
C LEU A 416 37.54 17.88 -3.36
N LEU A 417 38.61 18.03 -2.55
CA LEU A 417 39.31 16.92 -1.91
C LEU A 417 38.94 16.74 -0.42
N GLY A 418 38.37 17.77 0.19
CA GLY A 418 38.07 17.83 1.62
C GLY A 418 39.18 18.54 2.41
N GLY A 419 38.76 19.47 3.28
CA GLY A 419 39.65 20.34 4.07
C GLY A 419 39.84 21.76 3.49
N GLU A 420 39.35 22.00 2.26
CA GLU A 420 39.33 23.34 1.66
C GLU A 420 38.38 24.27 2.40
N THR A 421 38.57 25.56 2.21
CA THR A 421 37.67 26.59 2.73
C THR A 421 36.81 27.15 1.60
N VAL A 422 35.48 27.13 1.76
CA VAL A 422 34.51 27.56 0.76
C VAL A 422 33.69 28.76 1.28
N VAL A 423 33.33 29.65 0.38
CA VAL A 423 32.47 30.81 0.69
C VAL A 423 31.03 30.38 0.84
N ILE A 424 30.39 30.76 1.96
CA ILE A 424 28.97 30.41 2.25
C ILE A 424 28.05 31.66 2.16
N GLU A 425 28.58 32.86 2.37
CA GLU A 425 27.84 34.13 2.16
C GLU A 425 28.74 35.12 1.41
N GLY A 426 28.20 35.82 0.45
CA GLY A 426 28.93 36.72 -0.42
C GLY A 426 29.47 36.09 -1.70
N ASN A 427 29.12 34.83 -1.99
CA ASN A 427 29.50 34.10 -3.21
C ASN A 427 28.73 34.57 -4.45
N TYR A 428 27.56 35.22 -4.29
CA TYR A 428 26.77 35.70 -5.43
C TYR A 428 27.49 36.80 -6.20
N ALA A 429 27.74 36.54 -7.49
CA ALA A 429 28.46 37.44 -8.39
C ALA A 429 29.90 37.83 -7.94
N LEU A 430 30.56 36.96 -7.13
CA LEU A 430 31.98 37.15 -6.78
C LEU A 430 32.84 36.72 -7.98
N PRO A 431 33.62 37.66 -8.61
CA PRO A 431 34.45 37.27 -9.75
C PRO A 431 35.58 36.34 -9.34
N ASP A 432 35.95 35.43 -10.28
CA ASP A 432 37.10 34.55 -10.08
C ASP A 432 38.40 35.39 -9.83
N GLY A 433 39.21 34.94 -8.86
CA GLY A 433 40.45 35.63 -8.49
C GLY A 433 40.28 36.86 -7.58
N THR A 434 39.10 37.12 -7.01
CA THR A 434 38.86 38.25 -6.11
C THR A 434 39.50 38.00 -4.75
N LYS A 435 40.21 39.03 -4.21
CA LYS A 435 40.67 39.02 -2.82
C LYS A 435 39.51 39.18 -1.86
N VAL A 436 39.39 38.25 -0.90
CA VAL A 436 38.33 38.22 0.10
C VAL A 436 38.89 38.41 1.51
N GLU A 437 38.12 39.05 2.36
CA GLU A 437 38.38 39.13 3.79
C GLU A 437 37.40 38.24 4.51
N VAL A 438 37.95 37.22 5.22
CA VAL A 438 37.15 36.28 5.98
C VAL A 438 36.57 36.99 7.20
N ALA A 439 35.26 37.17 7.23
CA ALA A 439 34.56 37.70 8.39
C ALA A 439 34.73 36.71 9.57
N LYS A 440 35.32 37.17 10.67
CA LYS A 440 35.41 36.38 11.90
C LYS A 440 33.99 36.23 12.46
N ASP A 441 33.51 35.00 12.58
CA ASP A 441 32.28 34.69 13.33
C ASP A 441 32.43 35.21 14.77
N THR A 442 31.78 36.32 15.07
CA THR A 442 31.56 36.70 16.45
C THR A 442 30.43 35.79 16.97
N LYS A 443 30.79 34.64 17.56
CA LYS A 443 29.87 33.89 18.42
C LYS A 443 29.30 34.89 19.42
N GLN A 444 28.04 35.26 19.27
CA GLN A 444 27.27 35.89 20.33
C GLN A 444 27.16 34.84 21.47
N GLU A 445 28.07 34.94 22.44
CA GLU A 445 27.82 34.50 23.79
C GLU A 445 26.63 35.27 24.32
N THR A 446 25.47 34.71 24.26
CA THR A 446 24.29 35.16 25.03
C THR A 446 24.62 34.90 26.47
N GLY A 447 25.23 35.93 27.12
CA GLY A 447 25.43 35.98 28.55
C GLY A 447 24.07 35.87 29.23
N GLY A 448 23.89 34.78 29.98
CA GLY A 448 22.77 34.62 30.87
C GLY A 448 22.82 35.69 31.95
N GLU A 449 21.91 36.62 31.89
CA GLU A 449 21.62 37.55 32.98
C GLU A 449 20.75 36.80 33.99
N GLU A 450 21.44 36.35 35.02
CA GLU A 450 20.86 35.74 36.23
C GLU A 450 20.05 36.81 36.98
N LYS A 451 18.72 36.84 36.76
CA LYS A 451 17.79 37.63 37.58
C LYS A 451 17.54 36.90 38.90
N LYS A 452 18.18 37.38 39.96
CA LYS A 452 17.82 37.08 41.36
C LYS A 452 16.33 37.31 41.62
N PRO A 453 15.66 36.43 42.33
CA PRO A 453 14.30 36.70 42.80
C PRO A 453 14.32 37.67 43.97
N ALA A 454 13.57 38.78 43.86
CA ALA A 454 13.26 39.66 44.98
C ALA A 454 12.13 39.03 45.81
N GLU A 455 12.41 38.86 47.13
CA GLU A 455 11.46 38.64 48.21
C GLU A 455 10.44 39.79 48.25
N LYS A 456 9.17 39.44 48.23
CA LYS A 456 8.16 39.88 49.20
C LYS A 456 6.88 39.07 49.02
#